data_4fcac9b680f9c28479789c6eb06f8e10
#
_entry.id   4fcac9b680f9c28479789c6eb06f8e10
#
_cell.length_a   1.000
_cell.length_b   1.000
_cell.length_c   1.000
_cell.angle_alpha   90.00
_cell.angle_beta   90.00
_cell.angle_gamma   90.00
#
_symmetry.space_group_name_H-M   'P 1'
#
loop_
_entity.id
_entity.type
_entity.pdbx_description
1 polymer ?
#
loop_
_entity_poly.entity_id
_entity_poly.type
_entity_poly.pdbx_seq_one_letter_code
_entity_poly.pdbx_strand_id
1 'polypeptide(L)'
;EMSASLVGSEMCIRDRELAAILRKKRMKRGSIDFDFPETKIVLDDKGKPVEIKPYERNVATKIIEDFMLIANETVAQDYFWQELPFVYRTHDNPDTEKIKKLSTFINNFGYSIHIGQDEVHPKELQKLLQKIDGTPEEALISRLTLRSMKQAKYTTMSTGHFGLATPYYCHFTSPIRRYPDLQIHRICLLYTSPSPR
;
A
#
# COMPACT_ATOMS: atom_id res chain seq x y z
N GLU A 1 -23.91 2.39 4.09
CA GLU A 1 -24.75 1.56 5.02
C GLU A 1 -23.96 0.48 5.78
N MET A 2 -22.93 -0.14 5.21
CA MET A 2 -22.07 -1.10 5.95
C MET A 2 -21.27 -0.47 7.10
N SER A 3 -20.91 0.80 7.04
CA SER A 3 -20.09 1.45 8.09
C SER A 3 -20.84 1.68 9.40
N ALA A 4 -22.14 1.86 9.38
CA ALA A 4 -22.95 2.08 10.59
C ALA A 4 -23.24 0.78 11.37
N SER A 5 -23.28 -0.37 10.70
CA SER A 5 -23.48 -1.69 11.32
C SER A 5 -22.23 -2.23 12.01
N LEU A 6 -21.05 -1.73 11.64
CA LEU A 6 -19.77 -2.15 12.22
C LEU A 6 -19.41 -1.47 13.55
N VAL A 7 -20.07 -0.37 13.87
CA VAL A 7 -19.81 0.39 15.10
C VAL A 7 -20.71 -0.13 16.23
N GLY A 8 -20.25 -1.10 17.01
CA GLY A 8 -20.90 -1.50 18.24
C GLY A 8 -20.99 -3.01 18.53
N SER A 9 -20.60 -3.89 17.60
CA SER A 9 -20.50 -5.31 17.92
C SER A 9 -19.10 -5.65 18.47
N GLU A 10 -19.04 -6.61 19.39
CA GLU A 10 -17.78 -7.09 20.00
C GLU A 10 -16.77 -7.58 18.92
N MET A 11 -17.26 -8.17 17.84
CA MET A 11 -16.45 -8.59 16.70
C MET A 11 -15.74 -7.41 16.05
N CYS A 12 -16.42 -6.28 15.86
CA CYS A 12 -15.84 -5.07 15.28
C CYS A 12 -14.82 -4.40 16.18
N ILE A 13 -14.95 -4.53 17.50
CA ILE A 13 -13.94 -4.06 18.45
C ILE A 13 -12.66 -4.86 18.28
N ARG A 14 -12.74 -6.18 18.19
CA ARG A 14 -11.58 -7.07 17.96
C ARG A 14 -10.94 -6.85 16.60
N ASP A 15 -11.72 -6.65 15.55
CA ASP A 15 -11.21 -6.33 14.21
C ASP A 15 -10.43 -5.00 14.21
N ARG A 16 -10.93 -4.00 14.94
CA ARG A 16 -10.26 -2.71 15.10
C ARG A 16 -8.94 -2.84 15.85
N GLU A 17 -8.92 -3.63 16.94
CA GLU A 17 -7.70 -3.92 17.71
C GLU A 17 -6.67 -4.65 16.84
N LEU A 18 -7.08 -5.70 16.13
CA LEU A 18 -6.22 -6.45 15.24
C LEU A 18 -5.67 -5.56 14.11
N ALA A 19 -6.49 -4.75 13.46
CA ALA A 19 -6.04 -3.81 12.43
C ALA A 19 -5.01 -2.81 12.98
N ALA A 20 -5.20 -2.31 14.20
CA ALA A 20 -4.24 -1.43 14.86
C ALA A 20 -2.89 -2.12 15.10
N ILE A 21 -2.89 -3.39 15.52
CA ILE A 21 -1.66 -4.20 15.69
C ILE A 21 -0.96 -4.39 14.35
N LEU A 22 -1.69 -4.77 13.29
CA LEU A 22 -1.16 -4.98 11.95
C LEU A 22 -0.55 -3.69 11.39
N ARG A 23 -1.26 -2.57 11.53
CA ARG A 23 -0.77 -1.25 11.14
C ARG A 23 0.50 -0.86 11.87
N LYS A 24 0.54 -1.03 13.20
CA LYS A 24 1.74 -0.76 14.02
C LYS A 24 2.93 -1.61 13.56
N LYS A 25 2.71 -2.89 13.25
CA LYS A 25 3.74 -3.80 12.73
C LYS A 25 4.25 -3.32 11.37
N ARG A 26 3.36 -2.95 10.44
CA ARG A 26 3.68 -2.42 9.12
C ARG A 26 4.47 -1.12 9.20
N MET A 27 4.02 -0.17 10.01
CA MET A 27 4.71 1.12 10.21
C MET A 27 6.08 0.94 10.86
N LYS A 28 6.23 0.03 11.83
CA LYS A 28 7.54 -0.29 12.44
C LYS A 28 8.54 -0.84 11.41
N ARG A 29 8.07 -1.60 10.43
CA ARG A 29 8.88 -2.13 9.32
C ARG A 29 9.36 -1.03 8.37
N GLY A 30 8.66 0.09 8.29
CA GLY A 30 9.00 1.25 7.46
C GLY A 30 8.11 1.42 6.23
N SER A 31 6.90 0.83 6.24
CA SER A 31 5.92 1.03 5.17
C SER A 31 5.62 2.52 5.00
N ILE A 32 5.66 2.99 3.76
CA ILE A 32 5.36 4.37 3.40
C ILE A 32 3.85 4.48 3.18
N ASP A 33 3.20 5.39 3.90
CA ASP A 33 1.79 5.71 3.71
C ASP A 33 1.67 7.12 3.14
N PHE A 34 1.20 7.22 1.90
CA PHE A 34 0.91 8.50 1.28
C PHE A 34 -0.58 8.81 1.48
N ASP A 35 -0.88 9.80 2.29
CA ASP A 35 -2.26 10.25 2.50
C ASP A 35 -2.58 11.40 1.52
N PHE A 36 -2.65 11.08 0.23
CA PHE A 36 -3.14 12.05 -0.74
C PHE A 36 -4.66 12.14 -0.69
N PRO A 37 -5.23 13.36 -0.68
CA PRO A 37 -6.66 13.52 -0.77
C PRO A 37 -7.17 12.95 -2.09
N GLU A 38 -7.96 11.87 -1.99
CA GLU A 38 -8.70 11.33 -3.13
C GLU A 38 -9.95 12.17 -3.38
N THR A 39 -10.36 12.24 -4.64
CA THR A 39 -11.53 13.03 -5.02
C THR A 39 -12.74 12.12 -5.21
N LYS A 40 -13.85 12.43 -4.52
CA LYS A 40 -15.15 11.82 -4.74
C LYS A 40 -16.01 12.72 -5.62
N ILE A 41 -16.41 12.19 -6.77
CA ILE A 41 -17.35 12.86 -7.67
C ILE A 41 -18.76 12.39 -7.31
N VAL A 42 -19.62 13.32 -6.93
CA VAL A 42 -21.04 13.06 -6.68
C VAL A 42 -21.80 13.30 -7.98
N LEU A 43 -22.59 12.31 -8.38
CA LEU A 43 -23.40 12.37 -9.60
C LEU A 43 -24.88 12.56 -9.23
N ASP A 44 -25.64 13.21 -10.08
CA ASP A 44 -27.10 13.25 -10.03
C ASP A 44 -27.72 11.93 -10.56
N ASP A 45 -29.06 11.83 -10.50
CA ASP A 45 -29.80 10.67 -10.99
C ASP A 45 -29.64 10.42 -12.49
N LYS A 46 -29.13 11.40 -13.25
CA LYS A 46 -28.83 11.33 -14.67
C LYS A 46 -27.37 11.04 -14.98
N GLY A 47 -26.53 10.81 -13.93
CA GLY A 47 -25.12 10.55 -14.06
C GLY A 47 -24.25 11.79 -14.35
N LYS A 48 -24.77 13.00 -14.17
CA LYS A 48 -23.99 14.23 -14.33
C LYS A 48 -23.27 14.59 -13.00
N PRO A 49 -22.01 15.05 -13.06
CA PRO A 49 -21.30 15.51 -11.88
C PRO A 49 -21.97 16.77 -11.29
N VAL A 50 -22.35 16.73 -10.02
CA VAL A 50 -22.95 17.86 -9.29
C VAL A 50 -22.02 18.43 -8.23
N GLU A 51 -21.11 17.61 -7.70
CA GLU A 51 -20.19 18.04 -6.65
C GLU A 51 -18.88 17.27 -6.73
N ILE A 52 -17.77 17.94 -6.43
CA ILE A 52 -16.45 17.32 -6.27
C ILE A 52 -16.01 17.59 -4.83
N LYS A 53 -15.82 16.54 -4.04
CA LYS A 53 -15.40 16.64 -2.64
C LYS A 53 -14.27 15.68 -2.31
N PRO A 54 -13.44 15.97 -1.29
CA PRO A 54 -12.43 15.02 -0.83
C PRO A 54 -13.11 13.76 -0.30
N TYR A 55 -12.49 12.61 -0.60
CA TYR A 55 -12.88 11.32 -0.01
C TYR A 55 -12.22 11.20 1.36
N GLU A 56 -13.03 11.12 2.41
CA GLU A 56 -12.52 10.94 3.76
C GLU A 56 -12.24 9.47 4.06
N ARG A 57 -10.99 9.15 4.36
CA ARG A 57 -10.57 7.84 4.87
C ARG A 57 -10.96 7.72 6.34
N ASN A 58 -12.03 7.00 6.62
CA ASN A 58 -12.50 6.75 7.98
C ASN A 58 -11.86 5.48 8.61
N VAL A 59 -12.18 5.22 9.88
CA VAL A 59 -11.63 4.06 10.61
C VAL A 59 -12.02 2.75 9.95
N ALA A 60 -13.24 2.61 9.41
CA ALA A 60 -13.69 1.39 8.76
C ALA A 60 -12.91 1.10 7.47
N THR A 61 -12.68 2.11 6.64
CA THR A 61 -11.87 1.94 5.43
C THR A 61 -10.42 1.55 5.74
N LYS A 62 -9.86 2.10 6.82
CA LYS A 62 -8.51 1.77 7.29
C LYS A 62 -8.40 0.33 7.82
N ILE A 63 -9.43 -0.21 8.48
CA ILE A 63 -9.49 -1.62 8.91
C ILE A 63 -9.45 -2.54 7.69
N ILE A 64 -10.32 -2.30 6.70
CA ILE A 64 -10.36 -3.10 5.48
C ILE A 64 -9.03 -3.04 4.73
N GLU A 65 -8.41 -1.86 4.64
CA GLU A 65 -7.10 -1.69 4.03
C GLU A 65 -6.02 -2.55 4.71
N ASP A 66 -5.91 -2.51 6.03
CA ASP A 66 -4.91 -3.28 6.76
C ASP A 66 -5.12 -4.80 6.59
N PHE A 67 -6.37 -5.28 6.59
CA PHE A 67 -6.68 -6.69 6.33
C PHE A 67 -6.41 -7.10 4.87
N MET A 68 -6.68 -6.21 3.92
CA MET A 68 -6.38 -6.43 2.52
C MET A 68 -4.86 -6.53 2.28
N LEU A 69 -4.08 -5.68 2.94
CA LEU A 69 -2.62 -5.71 2.83
C LEU A 69 -2.04 -6.99 3.43
N ILE A 70 -2.47 -7.39 4.63
CA ILE A 70 -1.95 -8.62 5.24
C ILE A 70 -2.35 -9.87 4.46
N ALA A 71 -3.56 -9.93 3.89
CA ALA A 71 -3.98 -11.02 3.02
C ALA A 71 -3.08 -11.12 1.78
N ASN A 72 -2.82 -10.00 1.12
CA ASN A 72 -1.93 -9.94 -0.04
C ASN A 72 -0.49 -10.38 0.30
N GLU A 73 0.05 -9.96 1.46
CA GLU A 73 1.38 -10.35 1.94
C GLU A 73 1.42 -11.86 2.26
N THR A 74 0.43 -12.36 2.98
CA THR A 74 0.38 -13.78 3.41
C THR A 74 0.30 -14.72 2.22
N VAL A 75 -0.58 -14.45 1.27
CA VAL A 75 -0.71 -15.28 0.06
C VAL A 75 0.59 -15.25 -0.76
N ALA A 76 1.20 -14.07 -0.94
CA ALA A 76 2.46 -13.98 -1.67
C ALA A 76 3.59 -14.76 -0.99
N GLN A 77 3.67 -14.67 0.34
CA GLN A 77 4.67 -15.38 1.13
C GLN A 77 4.49 -16.90 1.08
N ASP A 78 3.26 -17.38 1.20
CA ASP A 78 2.94 -18.80 1.19
C ASP A 78 3.34 -19.46 -0.14
N TYR A 79 2.95 -18.85 -1.27
CA TYR A 79 3.31 -19.39 -2.60
C TYR A 79 4.79 -19.22 -2.95
N PHE A 80 5.46 -18.23 -2.37
CA PHE A 80 6.91 -18.10 -2.52
C PHE A 80 7.66 -19.30 -1.89
N TRP A 81 7.29 -19.67 -0.67
CA TRP A 81 7.92 -20.78 0.03
C TRP A 81 7.54 -22.17 -0.52
N GLN A 82 6.42 -22.25 -1.23
CA GLN A 82 6.03 -23.46 -1.96
C GLN A 82 6.73 -23.59 -3.31
N GLU A 83 7.49 -22.57 -3.73
CA GLU A 83 8.22 -22.53 -5.02
C GLU A 83 7.31 -22.73 -6.25
N LEU A 84 6.04 -22.35 -6.13
CA LEU A 84 5.06 -22.47 -7.20
C LEU A 84 5.13 -21.28 -8.16
N PRO A 85 4.84 -21.48 -9.46
CA PRO A 85 4.68 -20.37 -10.40
C PRO A 85 3.62 -19.39 -9.92
N PHE A 86 4.01 -18.12 -9.75
CA PHE A 86 3.16 -17.14 -9.13
C PHE A 86 3.32 -15.74 -9.74
N VAL A 87 2.36 -14.84 -9.47
CA VAL A 87 2.37 -13.47 -9.95
C VAL A 87 2.50 -12.52 -8.76
N TYR A 88 3.66 -11.90 -8.64
CA TYR A 88 3.96 -10.92 -7.59
C TYR A 88 3.66 -9.49 -8.05
N ARG A 89 3.36 -8.61 -7.11
CA ARG A 89 3.35 -7.16 -7.29
C ARG A 89 4.61 -6.61 -6.65
N THR A 90 5.60 -6.26 -7.46
CA THR A 90 6.90 -5.80 -6.99
C THR A 90 7.04 -4.29 -7.12
N HIS A 91 7.81 -3.70 -6.24
CA HIS A 91 8.16 -2.30 -6.26
C HIS A 91 9.66 -2.17 -5.94
N ASP A 92 10.44 -1.97 -6.96
CA ASP A 92 11.90 -1.91 -6.85
C ASP A 92 12.35 -0.68 -6.06
N ASN A 93 13.58 -0.73 -5.53
CA ASN A 93 14.22 0.41 -4.89
C ASN A 93 14.24 1.63 -5.83
N PRO A 94 14.05 2.84 -5.31
CA PRO A 94 14.11 4.05 -6.10
C PRO A 94 15.49 4.25 -6.73
N ASP A 95 15.52 5.04 -7.79
CA ASP A 95 16.77 5.44 -8.44
C ASP A 95 17.58 6.37 -7.52
N THR A 96 18.85 6.02 -7.28
CA THR A 96 19.72 6.74 -6.36
C THR A 96 19.89 8.20 -6.75
N GLU A 97 20.00 8.50 -8.06
CA GLU A 97 20.15 9.89 -8.53
C GLU A 97 18.88 10.73 -8.28
N LYS A 98 17.69 10.12 -8.42
CA LYS A 98 16.43 10.80 -8.10
C LYS A 98 16.33 11.10 -6.62
N ILE A 99 16.76 10.16 -5.78
CA ILE A 99 16.78 10.35 -4.32
C ILE A 99 17.79 11.42 -3.90
N LYS A 100 18.97 11.46 -4.51
CA LYS A 100 19.96 12.54 -4.27
C LYS A 100 19.38 13.90 -4.64
N LYS A 101 18.71 14.02 -5.79
CA LYS A 101 18.03 15.26 -6.20
C LYS A 101 16.93 15.66 -5.22
N LEU A 102 16.13 14.69 -4.75
CA LEU A 102 15.12 14.92 -3.70
C LEU A 102 15.80 15.44 -2.43
N SER A 103 16.86 14.78 -1.97
CA SER A 103 17.63 15.17 -0.78
C SER A 103 18.15 16.62 -0.87
N THR A 104 18.76 16.98 -2.00
CA THR A 104 19.22 18.35 -2.24
C THR A 104 18.07 19.35 -2.18
N PHE A 105 16.94 19.01 -2.76
CA PHE A 105 15.77 19.89 -2.77
C PHE A 105 15.20 20.13 -1.37
N ILE A 106 14.96 19.05 -0.59
CA ILE A 106 14.36 19.14 0.74
C ILE A 106 15.27 19.81 1.77
N ASN A 107 16.60 19.81 1.55
CA ASN A 107 17.56 20.53 2.39
C ASN A 107 17.27 22.04 2.43
N ASN A 108 16.71 22.63 1.35
CA ASN A 108 16.32 24.03 1.32
C ASN A 108 15.18 24.35 2.31
N PHE A 109 14.43 23.34 2.74
CA PHE A 109 13.36 23.45 3.74
C PHE A 109 13.80 22.96 5.13
N GLY A 110 15.08 22.63 5.30
CA GLY A 110 15.62 22.14 6.58
C GLY A 110 15.36 20.65 6.86
N TYR A 111 14.88 19.89 5.87
CA TYR A 111 14.70 18.44 5.98
C TYR A 111 15.89 17.69 5.43
N SER A 112 16.16 16.51 5.98
CA SER A 112 17.21 15.62 5.50
C SER A 112 16.73 14.17 5.50
N ILE A 113 17.26 13.38 4.56
CA ILE A 113 17.11 11.92 4.50
C ILE A 113 18.51 11.29 4.52
N HIS A 114 18.62 10.18 5.21
CA HIS A 114 19.86 9.40 5.20
C HIS A 114 19.87 8.47 3.98
N ILE A 115 20.88 8.64 3.12
CA ILE A 115 21.11 7.80 1.95
C ILE A 115 22.33 6.94 2.29
N GLY A 116 22.18 5.60 2.27
CA GLY A 116 23.28 4.67 2.39
C GLY A 116 24.24 4.75 1.19
N GLN A 117 25.22 3.87 1.12
CA GLN A 117 26.24 3.90 0.06
C GLN A 117 25.62 3.92 -1.36
N ASP A 118 24.54 3.14 -1.59
CA ASP A 118 23.84 3.09 -2.88
C ASP A 118 22.32 2.97 -2.78
N GLU A 119 21.75 2.87 -1.58
CA GLU A 119 20.31 2.65 -1.40
C GLU A 119 19.75 3.50 -0.27
N VAL A 120 18.48 3.88 -0.41
CA VAL A 120 17.70 4.49 0.66
C VAL A 120 16.76 3.44 1.26
N HIS A 121 16.73 3.37 2.58
CA HIS A 121 15.77 2.49 3.26
C HIS A 121 14.37 3.13 3.26
N PRO A 122 13.27 2.39 3.02
CA PRO A 122 11.91 2.93 3.00
C PRO A 122 11.55 3.76 4.24
N LYS A 123 12.09 3.38 5.40
CA LYS A 123 11.90 4.06 6.68
C LYS A 123 12.40 5.51 6.69
N GLU A 124 13.40 5.85 5.88
CA GLU A 124 13.89 7.23 5.78
C GLU A 124 12.88 8.13 5.05
N LEU A 125 12.25 7.62 4.00
CA LEU A 125 11.14 8.33 3.33
C LEU A 125 9.90 8.38 4.23
N GLN A 126 9.60 7.32 4.98
CA GLN A 126 8.52 7.33 5.97
C GLN A 126 8.74 8.45 7.02
N LYS A 127 9.94 8.55 7.58
CA LYS A 127 10.28 9.61 8.56
C LYS A 127 10.18 11.01 7.95
N LEU A 128 10.59 11.18 6.68
CA LEU A 128 10.44 12.45 5.97
C LEU A 128 8.96 12.84 5.91
N LEU A 129 8.09 11.94 5.44
CA LEU A 129 6.66 12.19 5.32
C LEU A 129 6.01 12.51 6.67
N GLN A 130 6.41 11.81 7.75
CA GLN A 130 5.94 12.13 9.11
C GLN A 130 6.39 13.50 9.62
N LYS A 131 7.58 13.97 9.21
CA LYS A 131 8.08 15.30 9.62
C LYS A 131 7.40 16.45 8.88
N ILE A 132 6.97 16.25 7.66
CA ILE A 132 6.31 17.28 6.86
C ILE A 132 4.78 17.29 7.03
N ASP A 133 4.23 16.33 7.73
CA ASP A 133 2.79 16.23 7.99
C ASP A 133 2.24 17.52 8.64
N GLY A 134 1.21 18.10 8.04
CA GLY A 134 0.61 19.36 8.46
C GLY A 134 1.43 20.63 8.17
N THR A 135 2.56 20.55 7.47
CA THR A 135 3.36 21.71 7.06
C THR A 135 2.91 22.27 5.70
N PRO A 136 3.18 23.56 5.40
CA PRO A 136 2.85 24.14 4.09
C PRO A 136 3.52 23.41 2.91
N GLU A 137 4.68 22.80 3.14
CA GLU A 137 5.48 22.09 2.13
C GLU A 137 5.05 20.63 1.90
N GLU A 138 4.16 20.11 2.74
CA GLU A 138 3.75 18.71 2.72
C GLU A 138 3.32 18.23 1.32
N ALA A 139 2.41 18.94 0.68
CA ALA A 139 1.88 18.55 -0.63
C ALA A 139 2.97 18.51 -1.71
N LEU A 140 3.93 19.43 -1.66
CA LEU A 140 5.02 19.53 -2.62
C LEU A 140 6.03 18.40 -2.39
N ILE A 141 6.52 18.24 -1.16
CA ILE A 141 7.56 17.25 -0.82
C ILE A 141 7.01 15.83 -0.97
N SER A 142 5.77 15.54 -0.54
CA SER A 142 5.12 14.24 -0.72
C SER A 142 5.02 13.85 -2.20
N ARG A 143 4.63 14.80 -3.07
CA ARG A 143 4.55 14.57 -4.52
C ARG A 143 5.91 14.33 -5.15
N LEU A 144 6.94 15.07 -4.76
CA LEU A 144 8.31 14.87 -5.23
C LEU A 144 8.88 13.53 -4.75
N THR A 145 8.62 13.17 -3.49
CA THR A 145 9.00 11.86 -2.93
C THR A 145 8.36 10.72 -3.74
N LEU A 146 7.06 10.78 -4.02
CA LEU A 146 6.37 9.80 -4.86
C LEU A 146 6.98 9.69 -6.27
N ARG A 147 7.29 10.83 -6.91
CA ARG A 147 7.92 10.86 -8.24
C ARG A 147 9.36 10.33 -8.26
N SER A 148 10.04 10.34 -7.13
CA SER A 148 11.39 9.81 -7.00
C SER A 148 11.41 8.28 -6.90
N MET A 149 10.27 7.66 -6.56
CA MET A 149 10.12 6.21 -6.53
C MET A 149 9.86 5.64 -7.92
N LYS A 150 10.15 4.35 -8.09
CA LYS A 150 9.76 3.61 -9.29
C LYS A 150 8.27 3.27 -9.26
N GLN A 151 7.74 2.85 -10.40
CA GLN A 151 6.39 2.31 -10.44
C GLN A 151 6.40 0.83 -10.08
N ALA A 152 5.40 0.39 -9.30
CA ALA A 152 5.20 -1.02 -9.05
C ALA A 152 4.76 -1.74 -10.33
N LYS A 153 5.18 -2.99 -10.50
CA LYS A 153 4.92 -3.83 -11.68
C LYS A 153 4.50 -5.24 -11.28
N TYR A 154 3.92 -5.98 -12.21
CA TYR A 154 3.66 -7.42 -12.04
C TYR A 154 4.83 -8.21 -12.61
N THR A 155 5.30 -9.21 -11.88
CA THR A 155 6.40 -10.08 -12.29
C THR A 155 6.21 -11.49 -11.72
N THR A 156 6.92 -12.46 -12.27
CA THR A 156 6.97 -13.82 -11.74
C THR A 156 8.10 -14.02 -10.72
N MET A 157 8.95 -12.99 -10.53
CA MET A 157 10.04 -13.02 -9.54
C MET A 157 9.73 -12.08 -8.40
N SER A 158 9.83 -12.54 -7.14
CA SER A 158 9.64 -11.71 -5.96
C SER A 158 10.92 -10.91 -5.68
N THR A 159 10.89 -9.61 -6.00
CA THR A 159 11.98 -8.67 -5.64
C THR A 159 11.59 -7.78 -4.44
N GLY A 160 10.44 -8.06 -3.82
CA GLY A 160 9.90 -7.28 -2.72
C GLY A 160 9.09 -6.04 -3.16
N HIS A 161 8.57 -5.32 -2.19
CA HIS A 161 7.80 -4.12 -2.42
C HIS A 161 8.30 -2.97 -1.54
N PHE A 162 9.12 -2.09 -2.14
CA PHE A 162 9.78 -0.98 -1.44
C PHE A 162 8.80 -0.13 -0.62
N GLY A 163 7.73 0.38 -1.24
CA GLY A 163 6.78 1.29 -0.57
C GLY A 163 6.06 0.65 0.63
N LEU A 164 5.83 -0.68 0.62
CA LEU A 164 5.24 -1.42 1.73
C LEU A 164 6.29 -2.01 2.68
N ALA A 165 7.56 -1.87 2.36
CA ALA A 165 8.69 -2.45 3.10
C ALA A 165 8.47 -3.95 3.40
N THR A 166 8.01 -4.71 2.41
CA THR A 166 7.75 -6.15 2.53
C THR A 166 8.52 -6.96 1.49
N PRO A 167 9.07 -8.13 1.85
CA PRO A 167 9.77 -9.00 0.89
C PRO A 167 8.82 -9.70 -0.08
N TYR A 168 7.56 -9.93 0.30
CA TYR A 168 6.59 -10.63 -0.50
C TYR A 168 5.30 -9.82 -0.61
N TYR A 169 4.82 -9.62 -1.83
CA TYR A 169 3.54 -8.94 -2.04
C TYR A 169 2.92 -9.35 -3.36
N CYS A 170 1.62 -9.52 -3.34
CA CYS A 170 0.81 -9.73 -4.54
C CYS A 170 -0.48 -8.91 -4.46
N HIS A 171 -1.24 -8.92 -5.53
CA HIS A 171 -2.62 -8.46 -5.52
C HIS A 171 -3.54 -9.68 -5.55
N PHE A 172 -4.29 -9.90 -4.49
CA PHE A 172 -5.18 -11.06 -4.32
C PHE A 172 -6.64 -10.65 -4.07
N THR A 173 -6.85 -9.53 -3.41
CA THR A 173 -8.14 -9.16 -2.81
C THR A 173 -9.17 -8.55 -3.74
N SER A 174 -8.88 -8.36 -5.04
CA SER A 174 -9.81 -7.70 -5.97
C SER A 174 -9.92 -8.42 -7.34
N PRO A 175 -10.33 -9.72 -7.38
CA PRO A 175 -10.33 -10.51 -8.62
C PRO A 175 -11.35 -10.04 -9.67
N ILE A 176 -12.38 -9.26 -9.27
CA ILE A 176 -13.39 -8.73 -10.20
C ILE A 176 -12.79 -7.70 -11.17
N ARG A 177 -11.85 -6.87 -10.68
CA ARG A 177 -11.30 -5.73 -11.46
C ARG A 177 -9.83 -5.85 -11.83
N ARG A 178 -9.11 -6.87 -11.31
CA ARG A 178 -7.68 -7.09 -11.61
C ARG A 178 -7.44 -8.54 -12.02
N TYR A 179 -6.96 -8.72 -13.25
CA TYR A 179 -6.68 -10.05 -13.78
C TYR A 179 -5.61 -10.84 -12.99
N PRO A 180 -4.51 -10.23 -12.50
CA PRO A 180 -3.55 -10.95 -11.66
C PRO A 180 -4.18 -11.56 -10.40
N ASP A 181 -5.09 -10.85 -9.72
CA ASP A 181 -5.82 -11.38 -8.57
C ASP A 181 -6.64 -12.61 -8.97
N LEU A 182 -7.39 -12.55 -10.08
CA LEU A 182 -8.17 -13.67 -10.59
C LEU A 182 -7.25 -14.86 -10.92
N GLN A 183 -6.09 -14.61 -11.50
CA GLN A 183 -5.12 -15.66 -11.83
C GLN A 183 -4.59 -16.35 -10.56
N ILE A 184 -4.32 -15.59 -9.51
CA ILE A 184 -3.89 -16.14 -8.21
C ILE A 184 -5.00 -16.98 -7.59
N HIS A 185 -6.27 -16.55 -7.63
CA HIS A 185 -7.38 -17.38 -7.17
C HIS A 185 -7.48 -18.70 -7.94
N ARG A 186 -7.24 -18.70 -9.26
CA ARG A 186 -7.21 -19.92 -10.06
C ARG A 186 -6.05 -20.83 -9.65
N ILE A 187 -4.87 -20.28 -9.39
CA ILE A 187 -3.71 -21.02 -8.87
C ILE A 187 -4.06 -21.64 -7.51
N CYS A 188 -4.62 -20.86 -6.58
CA CYS A 188 -5.05 -21.36 -5.27
C CYS A 188 -6.01 -22.55 -5.42
N LEU A 189 -7.04 -22.44 -6.26
CA LEU A 189 -8.00 -23.52 -6.49
C LEU A 189 -7.35 -24.75 -7.12
N LEU A 190 -6.42 -24.60 -8.05
CA LEU A 190 -5.72 -25.70 -8.69
C LEU A 190 -4.93 -26.54 -7.68
N TYR A 191 -4.25 -25.90 -6.73
CA TYR A 191 -3.41 -26.58 -5.75
C TYR A 191 -4.13 -27.00 -4.47
N THR A 192 -5.30 -26.45 -4.18
CA THR A 192 -6.10 -26.78 -2.97
C THR A 192 -7.30 -27.67 -3.23
N SER A 193 -7.75 -27.76 -4.50
CA SER A 193 -8.86 -28.66 -4.85
C SER A 193 -8.39 -30.12 -4.85
N PRO A 194 -9.19 -31.07 -4.30
CA PRO A 194 -8.90 -32.47 -4.47
C PRO A 194 -8.89 -32.81 -5.96
N SER A 195 -7.89 -33.57 -6.38
CA SER A 195 -7.79 -34.04 -7.78
C SER A 195 -9.12 -34.69 -8.18
N PRO A 196 -9.69 -34.36 -9.34
CA PRO A 196 -10.86 -35.09 -9.83
C PRO A 196 -10.45 -36.57 -9.98
N ARG A 197 -11.18 -37.43 -9.30
CA ARG A 197 -11.06 -38.91 -9.46
C ARG A 197 -11.65 -39.34 -10.77
#